data_447d39e26b634ef1dfa875c2f52e862f
#
_entry.id   447d39e26b634ef1dfa875c2f52e862f
#
_cell.length_a   1.000
_cell.length_b   1.000
_cell.length_c   1.000
_cell.angle_alpha   90.00
_cell.angle_beta   90.00
_cell.angle_gamma   90.00
#
_symmetry.space_group_name_H-M   'P 1'
#
loop_
_entity.id
_entity.type
_entity.pdbx_description
1 polymer ?
#
loop_
_entity_poly.entity_id
_entity_poly.type
_entity_poly.pdbx_seq_one_letter_code
_entity_poly.pdbx_strand_id
1 'polypeptide(L)'
;KIVKKKKYSIIEIHNRPESLRFLLKKKIDAKLIFVFHNNPKEMRGSTTIKERIFITENCDHIYFVSRWVKEKFFEGLPYNERNNCEILYPSIKPLKKFPKKKNLIIFCGKLNSSKGYDIFGTAVVKILSKYKEWKAIAIGNEPREKLDFNHKNFKILDWIKHDEILKYYSRAAISVVPSRWLEPFGRTAMESAAHGCATITSKNGGLPETFYNDLFLKNTTSEDIYKSIEKLILNKKKRHQIQKKNYLNVRHKLVDKIKKIDDLKNHYLMPKVFFNKGSKLKILHISQFDERNDYRLFNISISSKLSKGFIRNGHDVINFSYRNFINKSLVKDKNSTLNKKVLSICENYRPDLVVLGHNNFLYRDNLENLKSKFNLK
;
A
#
# COMPACT_ATOMS: atom_id res chain seq x y z
N LYS A 1 -26.34 5.96 1.67
CA LYS A 1 -26.82 6.37 3.02
C LYS A 1 -25.67 6.55 4.02
N ILE A 2 -24.66 5.67 4.05
CA ILE A 2 -23.54 5.71 5.03
C ILE A 2 -22.71 7.01 4.90
N VAL A 3 -22.35 7.43 3.68
CA VAL A 3 -21.50 8.60 3.43
C VAL A 3 -22.17 9.94 3.82
N LYS A 4 -23.50 9.98 3.91
CA LYS A 4 -24.24 11.18 4.38
C LYS A 4 -24.29 11.30 5.90
N LYS A 5 -24.17 10.18 6.63
CA LYS A 5 -24.30 10.14 8.11
C LYS A 5 -22.97 10.36 8.83
N LYS A 6 -21.84 10.15 8.19
CA LYS A 6 -20.50 10.29 8.77
C LYS A 6 -19.67 11.24 7.93
N LYS A 7 -18.94 12.15 8.55
CA LYS A 7 -17.91 12.97 7.89
C LYS A 7 -16.65 12.11 7.71
N TYR A 8 -16.23 11.91 6.47
CA TYR A 8 -14.97 11.23 6.13
C TYR A 8 -14.00 12.26 5.58
N SER A 9 -12.77 12.24 6.03
CA SER A 9 -11.72 13.09 5.49
C SER A 9 -11.14 12.57 4.18
N ILE A 10 -11.14 11.23 4.00
CA ILE A 10 -10.65 10.55 2.80
C ILE A 10 -11.65 9.46 2.41
N ILE A 11 -11.90 9.33 1.11
CA ILE A 11 -12.69 8.25 0.51
C ILE A 11 -11.86 7.57 -0.57
N GLU A 12 -11.61 6.28 -0.43
CA GLU A 12 -10.94 5.46 -1.44
C GLU A 12 -11.98 4.78 -2.35
N ILE A 13 -11.78 4.90 -3.66
CA ILE A 13 -12.63 4.31 -4.70
C ILE A 13 -11.82 3.25 -5.44
N HIS A 14 -12.24 1.99 -5.37
CA HIS A 14 -11.54 0.89 -6.00
C HIS A 14 -12.30 0.39 -7.24
N ASN A 15 -11.71 0.50 -8.43
CA ASN A 15 -12.25 -0.05 -9.69
C ASN A 15 -13.71 0.34 -10.03
N ARG A 16 -14.19 1.50 -9.55
CA ARG A 16 -15.56 1.94 -9.78
C ARG A 16 -15.64 3.41 -10.19
N PRO A 17 -15.28 3.77 -11.45
CA PRO A 17 -15.30 5.16 -11.92
C PRO A 17 -16.66 5.84 -11.77
N GLU A 18 -17.77 5.10 -11.90
CA GLU A 18 -19.12 5.64 -11.70
C GLU A 18 -19.37 6.11 -10.26
N SER A 19 -18.71 5.48 -9.27
CA SER A 19 -18.79 5.92 -7.88
C SER A 19 -18.20 7.32 -7.68
N LEU A 20 -17.16 7.69 -8.44
CA LEU A 20 -16.61 9.05 -8.43
C LEU A 20 -17.67 10.07 -8.85
N ARG A 21 -18.35 9.83 -9.97
CA ARG A 21 -19.44 10.72 -10.46
C ARG A 21 -20.56 10.88 -9.43
N PHE A 22 -20.92 9.78 -8.76
CA PHE A 22 -21.91 9.80 -7.69
C PHE A 22 -21.48 10.65 -6.49
N LEU A 23 -20.22 10.51 -6.03
CA LEU A 23 -19.69 11.27 -4.89
C LEU A 23 -19.63 12.77 -5.21
N LEU A 24 -19.16 13.13 -6.40
CA LEU A 24 -19.11 14.53 -6.84
C LEU A 24 -20.51 15.19 -6.90
N LYS A 25 -21.52 14.49 -7.43
CA LYS A 25 -22.92 14.97 -7.43
C LYS A 25 -23.45 15.21 -6.00
N LYS A 26 -22.93 14.51 -5.01
CA LYS A 26 -23.33 14.68 -3.59
C LYS A 26 -22.56 15.76 -2.85
N LYS A 27 -21.60 16.43 -3.51
CA LYS A 27 -20.77 17.51 -2.93
C LYS A 27 -20.19 17.11 -1.56
N ILE A 28 -19.55 15.93 -1.51
CA ILE A 28 -18.98 15.39 -0.26
C ILE A 28 -17.65 16.10 -0.01
N ASP A 29 -17.50 16.67 1.18
CA ASP A 29 -16.25 17.29 1.64
C ASP A 29 -15.28 16.21 2.15
N ALA A 30 -14.61 15.57 1.21
CA ALA A 30 -13.59 14.54 1.49
C ALA A 30 -12.58 14.49 0.34
N LYS A 31 -11.35 14.11 0.65
CA LYS A 31 -10.32 13.82 -0.36
C LYS A 31 -10.66 12.52 -1.08
N LEU A 32 -10.68 12.54 -2.40
CA LEU A 32 -11.03 11.41 -3.23
C LEU A 32 -9.77 10.74 -3.79
N ILE A 33 -9.51 9.51 -3.36
CA ILE A 33 -8.40 8.69 -3.85
C ILE A 33 -8.98 7.59 -4.73
N PHE A 34 -8.49 7.46 -5.96
CA PHE A 34 -8.91 6.40 -6.87
C PHE A 34 -7.82 5.32 -6.99
N VAL A 35 -8.20 4.03 -6.97
CA VAL A 35 -7.27 2.92 -7.11
C VAL A 35 -7.69 2.01 -8.25
N PHE A 36 -6.86 1.96 -9.31
CA PHE A 36 -7.06 1.06 -10.44
C PHE A 36 -6.37 -0.28 -10.21
N HIS A 37 -7.17 -1.36 -10.13
CA HIS A 37 -6.71 -2.74 -10.02
C HIS A 37 -6.76 -3.50 -11.34
N ASN A 38 -7.49 -3.00 -12.34
CA ASN A 38 -7.68 -3.61 -13.65
C ASN A 38 -7.31 -2.63 -14.77
N ASN A 39 -7.34 -3.10 -16.01
CA ASN A 39 -7.12 -2.27 -17.19
C ASN A 39 -8.18 -1.15 -17.26
N PRO A 40 -7.79 0.14 -17.16
CA PRO A 40 -8.74 1.24 -17.20
C PRO A 40 -9.56 1.31 -18.48
N LYS A 41 -9.00 0.86 -19.61
CA LYS A 41 -9.66 0.87 -20.93
C LYS A 41 -10.79 -0.18 -21.07
N GLU A 42 -10.86 -1.15 -20.15
CA GLU A 42 -11.88 -2.19 -20.10
C GLU A 42 -12.95 -1.94 -19.02
N MET A 43 -12.86 -0.80 -18.32
CA MET A 43 -13.73 -0.49 -17.20
C MET A 43 -14.72 0.62 -17.58
N ARG A 44 -16.01 0.36 -17.40
CA ARG A 44 -17.07 1.35 -17.62
C ARG A 44 -16.80 2.62 -16.80
N GLY A 45 -16.80 3.77 -17.48
CA GLY A 45 -16.50 5.07 -16.90
C GLY A 45 -15.03 5.47 -16.89
N SER A 46 -14.14 4.66 -17.55
CA SER A 46 -12.75 5.02 -17.83
C SER A 46 -12.26 4.50 -19.19
N THR A 47 -13.14 3.99 -20.05
CA THR A 47 -12.80 3.47 -21.38
C THR A 47 -12.32 4.56 -22.33
N THR A 48 -12.98 5.71 -22.34
CA THR A 48 -12.68 6.83 -23.24
C THR A 48 -11.63 7.78 -22.67
N ILE A 49 -10.98 8.54 -23.55
CA ILE A 49 -10.04 9.60 -23.17
C ILE A 49 -10.73 10.64 -22.27
N LYS A 50 -11.95 11.07 -22.64
CA LYS A 50 -12.73 12.06 -21.89
C LYS A 50 -13.03 11.57 -20.46
N GLU A 51 -13.36 10.31 -20.30
CA GLU A 51 -13.61 9.72 -18.96
C GLU A 51 -12.35 9.67 -18.11
N ARG A 52 -11.19 9.33 -18.68
CA ARG A 52 -9.93 9.30 -17.95
C ARG A 52 -9.44 10.70 -17.58
N ILE A 53 -9.60 11.69 -18.47
CA ILE A 53 -9.37 13.12 -18.15
C ILE A 53 -10.25 13.54 -16.98
N PHE A 54 -11.56 13.26 -17.04
CA PHE A 54 -12.49 13.56 -15.96
C PHE A 54 -12.03 12.98 -14.61
N ILE A 55 -11.53 11.73 -14.59
CA ILE A 55 -11.00 11.10 -13.36
C ILE A 55 -9.77 11.85 -12.86
N THR A 56 -8.82 12.23 -13.72
CA THR A 56 -7.62 12.97 -13.31
C THR A 56 -7.91 14.36 -12.75
N GLU A 57 -8.96 15.00 -13.22
CA GLU A 57 -9.36 16.35 -12.79
C GLU A 57 -10.16 16.36 -11.49
N ASN A 58 -10.82 15.25 -11.18
CA ASN A 58 -11.76 15.17 -10.06
C ASN A 58 -11.31 14.25 -8.91
N CYS A 59 -10.12 13.65 -9.00
CA CYS A 59 -9.51 12.90 -7.91
C CYS A 59 -8.33 13.66 -7.34
N ASP A 60 -8.23 13.71 -6.01
CA ASP A 60 -7.07 14.29 -5.32
C ASP A 60 -5.83 13.41 -5.54
N HIS A 61 -5.99 12.08 -5.62
CA HIS A 61 -4.92 11.15 -5.91
C HIS A 61 -5.40 9.90 -6.66
N ILE A 62 -4.53 9.34 -7.52
CA ILE A 62 -4.83 8.13 -8.29
C ILE A 62 -3.68 7.13 -8.13
N TYR A 63 -4.03 5.93 -7.69
CA TYR A 63 -3.11 4.82 -7.62
C TYR A 63 -3.36 3.78 -8.71
N PHE A 64 -2.27 3.26 -9.27
CA PHE A 64 -2.26 2.15 -10.21
C PHE A 64 -1.51 0.97 -9.61
N VAL A 65 -2.03 -0.25 -9.76
CA VAL A 65 -1.39 -1.45 -9.19
C VAL A 65 -0.12 -1.88 -9.93
N SER A 66 0.17 -1.29 -11.08
CA SER A 66 1.37 -1.56 -11.87
C SER A 66 1.68 -0.39 -12.81
N ARG A 67 2.90 -0.37 -13.35
CA ARG A 67 3.28 0.54 -14.42
C ARG A 67 2.45 0.29 -15.66
N TRP A 68 2.24 -0.97 -16.01
CA TRP A 68 1.40 -1.35 -17.14
C TRP A 68 -0.02 -0.76 -17.05
N VAL A 69 -0.67 -0.83 -15.86
CA VAL A 69 -2.00 -0.23 -15.66
C VAL A 69 -1.93 1.30 -15.76
N LYS A 70 -0.88 1.93 -15.25
CA LYS A 70 -0.65 3.38 -15.38
C LYS A 70 -0.49 3.76 -16.86
N GLU A 71 0.32 3.06 -17.62
CA GLU A 71 0.52 3.29 -19.04
C GLU A 71 -0.79 3.14 -19.84
N LYS A 72 -1.58 2.09 -19.55
CA LYS A 72 -2.91 1.91 -20.16
C LYS A 72 -3.89 3.03 -19.84
N PHE A 73 -3.78 3.63 -18.64
CA PHE A 73 -4.61 4.78 -18.28
C PHE A 73 -4.23 6.03 -19.06
N PHE A 74 -2.95 6.30 -19.25
CA PHE A 74 -2.47 7.50 -19.96
C PHE A 74 -2.47 7.35 -21.47
N GLU A 75 -2.61 6.14 -22.01
CA GLU A 75 -2.62 5.87 -23.46
C GLU A 75 -3.68 6.71 -24.18
N GLY A 76 -3.22 7.60 -25.06
CA GLY A 76 -4.04 8.53 -25.84
C GLY A 76 -4.47 9.82 -25.11
N LEU A 77 -4.03 10.03 -23.85
CA LEU A 77 -4.22 11.31 -23.17
C LEU A 77 -3.21 12.35 -23.71
N PRO A 78 -3.50 13.66 -23.62
CA PRO A 78 -2.59 14.74 -24.08
C PRO A 78 -1.35 14.90 -23.18
N TYR A 79 -1.20 14.10 -22.15
CA TYR A 79 -0.09 14.06 -21.19
C TYR A 79 0.15 12.63 -20.71
N ASN A 80 1.41 12.32 -20.40
CA ASN A 80 1.83 10.97 -20.02
C ASN A 80 1.97 10.79 -18.49
N GLU A 81 1.88 11.86 -17.72
CA GLU A 81 2.04 11.84 -16.27
C GLU A 81 1.33 13.02 -15.59
N ARG A 82 0.96 12.84 -14.32
CA ARG A 82 0.48 13.90 -13.42
C ARG A 82 0.99 13.65 -12.00
N ASN A 83 1.25 14.73 -11.25
CA ASN A 83 1.81 14.67 -9.89
C ASN A 83 0.94 13.91 -8.88
N ASN A 84 -0.38 13.82 -9.13
CA ASN A 84 -1.32 13.09 -8.29
C ASN A 84 -1.53 11.63 -8.75
N CYS A 85 -0.73 11.11 -9.66
CA CYS A 85 -0.87 9.80 -10.27
C CYS A 85 0.36 8.93 -9.99
N GLU A 86 0.21 7.92 -9.12
CA GLU A 86 1.31 7.09 -8.68
C GLU A 86 1.05 5.59 -8.79
N ILE A 87 2.13 4.80 -8.76
CA ILE A 87 2.05 3.35 -8.69
C ILE A 87 2.05 2.91 -7.23
N LEU A 88 1.04 2.11 -6.85
CA LEU A 88 0.92 1.46 -5.56
C LEU A 88 0.81 -0.05 -5.76
N TYR A 89 1.94 -0.71 -5.87
CA TYR A 89 1.99 -2.15 -6.10
C TYR A 89 1.25 -2.96 -5.01
N PRO A 90 0.54 -4.04 -5.38
CA PRO A 90 0.17 -5.07 -4.42
C PRO A 90 1.40 -5.55 -3.66
N SER A 91 1.22 -5.97 -2.42
CA SER A 91 2.36 -6.29 -1.55
C SER A 91 2.13 -7.60 -0.81
N ILE A 92 3.22 -8.16 -0.30
CA ILE A 92 3.21 -9.38 0.50
C ILE A 92 4.09 -9.22 1.75
N LYS A 93 3.69 -9.89 2.83
CA LYS A 93 4.53 -10.03 4.02
C LYS A 93 5.60 -11.09 3.74
N PRO A 94 6.90 -10.75 3.77
CA PRO A 94 7.96 -11.73 3.56
C PRO A 94 7.95 -12.82 4.63
N LEU A 95 8.33 -14.04 4.25
CA LEU A 95 8.55 -15.12 5.20
C LEU A 95 9.80 -14.85 6.05
N LYS A 96 9.78 -15.26 7.32
CA LYS A 96 10.93 -15.11 8.23
C LYS A 96 12.09 -16.08 7.92
N LYS A 97 11.77 -17.26 7.35
CA LYS A 97 12.76 -18.31 7.03
C LYS A 97 12.47 -18.90 5.66
N PHE A 98 13.53 -19.29 4.93
CA PHE A 98 13.39 -19.99 3.66
C PHE A 98 12.72 -21.36 3.87
N PRO A 99 11.61 -21.66 3.17
CA PRO A 99 10.86 -22.87 3.41
C PRO A 99 11.49 -24.10 2.75
N LYS A 100 11.30 -25.28 3.37
CA LYS A 100 11.73 -26.56 2.78
C LYS A 100 10.87 -26.89 1.55
N LYS A 101 11.50 -26.99 0.38
CA LYS A 101 10.85 -27.29 -0.89
C LYS A 101 10.69 -28.80 -1.12
N LYS A 102 9.56 -29.16 -1.74
CA LYS A 102 9.26 -30.50 -2.23
C LYS A 102 9.30 -30.52 -3.75
N ASN A 103 9.42 -31.69 -4.37
CA ASN A 103 9.27 -31.87 -5.81
C ASN A 103 7.79 -31.66 -6.21
N LEU A 104 7.33 -30.43 -6.12
CA LEU A 104 5.95 -30.02 -6.34
C LEU A 104 5.92 -28.84 -7.32
N ILE A 105 5.12 -28.99 -8.37
CA ILE A 105 4.81 -27.95 -9.36
C ILE A 105 3.42 -27.41 -9.03
N ILE A 106 3.24 -26.09 -9.03
CA ILE A 106 1.96 -25.48 -8.69
C ILE A 106 1.50 -24.49 -9.76
N PHE A 107 0.19 -24.57 -10.07
CA PHE A 107 -0.59 -23.55 -10.75
C PHE A 107 -1.66 -23.03 -9.78
N CYS A 108 -1.93 -21.72 -9.78
CA CYS A 108 -3.00 -21.14 -8.96
C CYS A 108 -3.71 -20.02 -9.73
N GLY A 109 -5.03 -20.11 -9.85
CA GLY A 109 -5.85 -19.13 -10.55
C GLY A 109 -7.11 -19.75 -11.14
N LYS A 110 -7.83 -19.01 -11.98
CA LYS A 110 -8.94 -19.58 -12.73
C LYS A 110 -8.44 -20.69 -13.66
N LEU A 111 -9.12 -21.83 -13.65
CA LEU A 111 -8.73 -22.99 -14.43
C LEU A 111 -9.26 -22.88 -15.87
N ASN A 112 -8.80 -21.86 -16.61
CA ASN A 112 -9.24 -21.58 -17.98
C ASN A 112 -8.06 -21.26 -18.91
N SER A 113 -8.35 -21.23 -20.20
CA SER A 113 -7.39 -20.97 -21.26
C SER A 113 -6.80 -19.56 -21.20
N SER A 114 -7.56 -18.57 -20.73
CA SER A 114 -7.04 -17.21 -20.61
C SER A 114 -5.92 -17.10 -19.56
N LYS A 115 -5.96 -17.92 -18.52
CA LYS A 115 -4.89 -18.05 -17.50
C LYS A 115 -3.83 -19.09 -17.90
N GLY A 116 -4.00 -19.74 -19.04
CA GLY A 116 -3.06 -20.74 -19.57
C GLY A 116 -3.12 -22.08 -18.85
N TYR A 117 -4.25 -22.41 -18.20
CA TYR A 117 -4.39 -23.69 -17.51
C TYR A 117 -4.37 -24.88 -18.50
N ASP A 118 -4.90 -24.73 -19.70
CA ASP A 118 -4.87 -25.70 -20.79
C ASP A 118 -3.43 -26.11 -21.19
N ILE A 119 -2.57 -25.12 -21.42
CA ILE A 119 -1.15 -25.36 -21.77
C ILE A 119 -0.34 -25.84 -20.57
N PHE A 120 -0.67 -25.41 -19.35
CA PHE A 120 -0.07 -25.91 -18.12
C PHE A 120 -0.42 -27.39 -17.91
N GLY A 121 -1.69 -27.77 -17.99
CA GLY A 121 -2.14 -29.14 -17.81
C GLY A 121 -1.49 -30.11 -18.81
N THR A 122 -1.48 -29.73 -20.09
CA THR A 122 -0.80 -30.50 -21.15
C THR A 122 0.69 -30.72 -20.85
N ALA A 123 1.40 -29.65 -20.46
CA ALA A 123 2.83 -29.72 -20.16
C ALA A 123 3.10 -30.55 -18.91
N VAL A 124 2.31 -30.35 -17.86
CA VAL A 124 2.52 -31.01 -16.55
C VAL A 124 2.25 -32.52 -16.63
N VAL A 125 1.24 -32.97 -17.38
CA VAL A 125 0.99 -34.39 -17.57
C VAL A 125 2.20 -35.08 -18.23
N LYS A 126 2.80 -34.47 -19.26
CA LYS A 126 4.05 -34.97 -19.89
C LYS A 126 5.21 -35.02 -18.90
N ILE A 127 5.39 -33.97 -18.09
CA ILE A 127 6.43 -33.91 -17.05
C ILE A 127 6.26 -35.05 -16.03
N LEU A 128 5.06 -35.23 -15.51
CA LEU A 128 4.78 -36.26 -14.49
C LEU A 128 4.90 -37.68 -15.03
N SER A 129 4.63 -37.87 -16.31
CA SER A 129 4.85 -39.16 -16.99
C SER A 129 6.32 -39.53 -17.10
N LYS A 130 7.21 -38.53 -17.24
CA LYS A 130 8.67 -38.74 -17.33
C LYS A 130 9.34 -38.75 -15.97
N TYR A 131 8.95 -37.83 -15.05
CA TYR A 131 9.60 -37.62 -13.74
C TYR A 131 8.66 -38.08 -12.61
N LYS A 132 8.64 -39.38 -12.32
CA LYS A 132 7.68 -40.03 -11.40
C LYS A 132 7.74 -39.54 -9.95
N GLU A 133 8.90 -39.00 -9.53
CA GLU A 133 9.12 -38.45 -8.19
C GLU A 133 8.53 -37.03 -8.01
N TRP A 134 8.04 -36.42 -9.07
CA TRP A 134 7.39 -35.13 -9.04
C TRP A 134 5.88 -35.25 -8.89
N LYS A 135 5.30 -34.24 -8.26
CA LYS A 135 3.86 -34.05 -8.12
C LYS A 135 3.47 -32.68 -8.65
N ALA A 136 2.24 -32.54 -9.06
CA ALA A 136 1.69 -31.25 -9.43
C ALA A 136 0.36 -30.99 -8.75
N ILE A 137 0.04 -29.72 -8.60
CA ILE A 137 -1.23 -29.26 -8.06
C ILE A 137 -1.71 -28.04 -8.83
N ALA A 138 -3.00 -28.05 -9.20
CA ALA A 138 -3.70 -26.87 -9.67
C ALA A 138 -4.73 -26.46 -8.62
N ILE A 139 -4.80 -25.16 -8.30
CA ILE A 139 -5.73 -24.62 -7.30
C ILE A 139 -6.58 -23.54 -7.93
N GLY A 140 -7.88 -23.72 -7.92
CA GLY A 140 -8.86 -22.80 -8.46
C GLY A 140 -10.03 -23.50 -9.12
N ASN A 141 -10.89 -22.73 -9.75
CA ASN A 141 -12.07 -23.24 -10.47
C ASN A 141 -12.45 -22.29 -11.61
N GLU A 142 -13.11 -22.82 -12.63
CA GLU A 142 -13.80 -22.05 -13.68
C GLU A 142 -14.92 -22.90 -14.27
N PRO A 143 -16.15 -22.78 -13.74
CA PRO A 143 -17.27 -23.62 -14.15
C PRO A 143 -17.68 -23.47 -15.62
N ARG A 144 -17.31 -22.36 -16.28
CA ARG A 144 -17.67 -22.07 -17.68
C ARG A 144 -16.76 -22.73 -18.69
N GLU A 145 -15.61 -23.24 -18.26
CA GLU A 145 -14.63 -23.88 -19.12
C GLU A 145 -14.09 -25.13 -18.45
N LYS A 146 -14.57 -26.31 -18.91
CA LYS A 146 -14.13 -27.59 -18.34
C LYS A 146 -12.88 -28.07 -19.07
N LEU A 147 -11.74 -27.98 -18.40
CA LEU A 147 -10.48 -28.53 -18.87
C LEU A 147 -10.06 -29.64 -17.91
N ASP A 148 -10.03 -30.86 -18.40
CA ASP A 148 -9.73 -32.07 -17.62
C ASP A 148 -8.34 -32.62 -17.96
N PHE A 149 -7.53 -32.85 -16.93
CA PHE A 149 -6.20 -33.43 -17.04
C PHE A 149 -6.03 -34.48 -15.96
N ASN A 150 -5.87 -35.75 -16.39
CA ASN A 150 -5.75 -36.87 -15.47
C ASN A 150 -4.32 -37.42 -15.43
N HIS A 151 -3.75 -37.47 -14.21
CA HIS A 151 -2.51 -38.18 -13.92
C HIS A 151 -2.43 -38.46 -12.42
N LYS A 152 -1.96 -39.67 -12.02
CA LYS A 152 -1.90 -40.10 -10.60
C LYS A 152 -1.15 -39.14 -9.65
N ASN A 153 -0.19 -38.39 -10.17
CA ASN A 153 0.60 -37.42 -9.41
C ASN A 153 0.13 -35.96 -9.61
N PHE A 154 -0.99 -35.73 -10.32
CA PHE A 154 -1.58 -34.43 -10.51
C PHE A 154 -2.88 -34.30 -9.71
N LYS A 155 -2.95 -33.30 -8.83
CA LYS A 155 -4.13 -33.02 -8.01
C LYS A 155 -4.73 -31.68 -8.42
N ILE A 156 -6.03 -31.65 -8.61
CA ILE A 156 -6.81 -30.41 -8.83
C ILE A 156 -7.60 -30.14 -7.55
N LEU A 157 -7.48 -28.93 -7.03
CA LEU A 157 -8.25 -28.44 -5.88
C LEU A 157 -9.11 -27.26 -6.30
N ASP A 158 -10.31 -27.20 -5.78
CA ASP A 158 -11.20 -26.04 -5.89
C ASP A 158 -10.65 -24.83 -5.13
N TRP A 159 -11.42 -23.75 -5.06
CA TRP A 159 -11.05 -22.57 -4.28
C TRP A 159 -10.84 -22.94 -2.81
N ILE A 160 -9.68 -22.59 -2.29
CA ILE A 160 -9.30 -22.75 -0.89
C ILE A 160 -8.92 -21.38 -0.29
N LYS A 161 -8.85 -21.31 1.03
CA LYS A 161 -8.46 -20.07 1.75
C LYS A 161 -7.07 -19.61 1.32
N HIS A 162 -6.88 -18.29 1.21
CA HIS A 162 -5.63 -17.69 0.76
C HIS A 162 -4.41 -18.16 1.58
N ASP A 163 -4.55 -18.25 2.91
CA ASP A 163 -3.47 -18.73 3.78
C ASP A 163 -3.04 -20.18 3.47
N GLU A 164 -3.96 -21.01 3.00
CA GLU A 164 -3.67 -22.37 2.55
C GLU A 164 -2.90 -22.36 1.22
N ILE A 165 -3.26 -21.48 0.30
CA ILE A 165 -2.51 -21.28 -0.96
C ILE A 165 -1.06 -20.92 -0.64
N LEU A 166 -0.84 -20.00 0.31
CA LEU A 166 0.51 -19.59 0.73
C LEU A 166 1.32 -20.77 1.31
N LYS A 167 0.67 -21.69 2.03
CA LYS A 167 1.31 -22.93 2.51
C LYS A 167 1.71 -23.85 1.36
N TYR A 168 0.90 -23.94 0.29
CA TYR A 168 1.26 -24.69 -0.91
C TYR A 168 2.44 -24.04 -1.63
N TYR A 169 2.47 -22.73 -1.81
CA TYR A 169 3.63 -22.02 -2.38
C TYR A 169 4.90 -22.25 -1.54
N SER A 170 4.80 -22.27 -0.23
CA SER A 170 5.96 -22.57 0.64
C SER A 170 6.55 -23.96 0.38
N ARG A 171 5.72 -24.95 0.01
CA ARG A 171 6.15 -26.32 -0.26
C ARG A 171 6.57 -26.53 -1.72
N ALA A 172 5.98 -25.81 -2.67
CA ALA A 172 6.23 -26.01 -4.09
C ALA A 172 7.63 -25.54 -4.50
N ALA A 173 8.33 -26.38 -5.29
CA ALA A 173 9.61 -26.02 -5.86
C ALA A 173 9.48 -25.10 -7.08
N ILE A 174 8.47 -25.33 -7.90
CA ILE A 174 8.23 -24.61 -9.18
C ILE A 174 6.79 -24.08 -9.16
N SER A 175 6.61 -22.85 -9.57
CA SER A 175 5.30 -22.25 -9.85
C SER A 175 5.24 -21.82 -11.31
N VAL A 176 4.07 -21.99 -11.94
CA VAL A 176 3.87 -21.61 -13.36
C VAL A 176 2.66 -20.69 -13.46
N VAL A 177 2.87 -19.51 -14.04
CA VAL A 177 1.84 -18.47 -14.26
C VAL A 177 1.84 -18.07 -15.75
N PRO A 178 1.31 -18.93 -16.63
CA PRO A 178 1.43 -18.81 -18.07
C PRO A 178 0.26 -18.03 -18.68
N SER A 179 -0.18 -16.95 -18.00
CA SER A 179 -1.36 -16.19 -18.41
C SER A 179 -1.23 -15.67 -19.85
N ARG A 180 -2.23 -15.93 -20.68
CA ARG A 180 -2.42 -15.27 -21.99
C ARG A 180 -3.13 -13.92 -21.82
N TRP A 181 -3.90 -13.79 -20.74
CA TRP A 181 -4.56 -12.54 -20.40
C TRP A 181 -3.53 -11.49 -19.96
N LEU A 182 -3.77 -10.25 -20.32
CA LEU A 182 -2.95 -9.10 -19.90
C LEU A 182 -3.20 -8.84 -18.42
N GLU A 183 -2.39 -9.46 -17.56
CA GLU A 183 -2.54 -9.33 -16.10
C GLU A 183 -2.30 -7.89 -15.67
N PRO A 184 -3.21 -7.28 -14.91
CA PRO A 184 -2.95 -5.94 -14.37
C PRO A 184 -1.71 -5.89 -13.47
N PHE A 185 -1.41 -6.98 -12.75
CA PHE A 185 -0.19 -7.14 -11.96
C PHE A 185 0.29 -8.60 -11.91
N GLY A 186 -0.52 -9.52 -11.38
CA GLY A 186 -0.15 -10.94 -11.23
C GLY A 186 0.24 -11.30 -9.80
N ARG A 187 -0.72 -11.20 -8.87
CA ARG A 187 -0.48 -11.52 -7.45
C ARG A 187 0.06 -12.93 -7.23
N THR A 188 -0.44 -13.92 -7.97
CA THR A 188 0.01 -15.32 -7.86
C THR A 188 1.50 -15.49 -8.16
N ALA A 189 2.03 -14.75 -9.14
CA ALA A 189 3.45 -14.74 -9.45
C ALA A 189 4.29 -14.11 -8.33
N MET A 190 3.85 -12.96 -7.80
CA MET A 190 4.51 -12.30 -6.65
C MET A 190 4.50 -13.21 -5.42
N GLU A 191 3.34 -13.79 -5.08
CA GLU A 191 3.15 -14.62 -3.89
C GLU A 191 3.99 -15.89 -3.96
N SER A 192 4.01 -16.58 -5.11
CA SER A 192 4.82 -17.79 -5.29
C SER A 192 6.33 -17.51 -5.22
N ALA A 193 6.78 -16.42 -5.84
CA ALA A 193 8.19 -15.98 -5.78
C ALA A 193 8.61 -15.62 -4.35
N ALA A 194 7.82 -14.83 -3.65
CA ALA A 194 8.09 -14.45 -2.25
C ALA A 194 8.12 -15.65 -1.29
N HIS A 195 7.43 -16.74 -1.65
CA HIS A 195 7.49 -18.01 -0.92
C HIS A 195 8.60 -18.93 -1.43
N GLY A 196 9.52 -18.44 -2.27
CA GLY A 196 10.70 -19.14 -2.73
C GLY A 196 10.42 -20.22 -3.78
N CYS A 197 9.37 -20.10 -4.60
CA CYS A 197 9.24 -20.93 -5.80
C CYS A 197 10.20 -20.44 -6.89
N ALA A 198 10.70 -21.35 -7.73
CA ALA A 198 11.21 -20.99 -9.04
C ALA A 198 10.01 -20.71 -9.94
N THR A 199 9.67 -19.44 -10.11
CA THR A 199 8.42 -19.01 -10.75
C THR A 199 8.64 -18.73 -12.22
N ILE A 200 7.92 -19.47 -13.08
CA ILE A 200 7.90 -19.32 -14.54
C ILE A 200 6.68 -18.49 -14.90
N THR A 201 6.84 -17.41 -15.67
CA THR A 201 5.72 -16.54 -16.08
C THR A 201 5.74 -16.21 -17.56
N SER A 202 4.58 -15.87 -18.12
CA SER A 202 4.51 -15.09 -19.36
C SER A 202 4.95 -13.62 -19.12
N LYS A 203 5.07 -12.82 -20.20
CA LYS A 203 5.38 -11.39 -20.11
C LYS A 203 4.13 -10.50 -20.24
N ASN A 204 2.94 -11.04 -20.11
CA ASN A 204 1.69 -10.35 -20.38
C ASN A 204 1.27 -9.37 -19.28
N GLY A 205 1.03 -8.12 -19.69
CA GLY A 205 0.60 -7.06 -18.79
C GLY A 205 1.65 -6.69 -17.73
N GLY A 206 1.23 -6.58 -16.48
CA GLY A 206 2.08 -6.25 -15.34
C GLY A 206 2.87 -7.42 -14.72
N LEU A 207 2.81 -8.63 -15.27
CA LEU A 207 3.56 -9.79 -14.76
C LEU A 207 5.06 -9.53 -14.61
N PRO A 208 5.76 -8.86 -15.55
CA PRO A 208 7.18 -8.56 -15.40
C PRO A 208 7.53 -7.67 -14.20
N GLU A 209 6.54 -7.00 -13.61
CA GLU A 209 6.75 -6.09 -12.48
C GLU A 209 6.64 -6.79 -11.12
N THR A 210 6.18 -8.05 -11.07
CA THR A 210 5.81 -8.75 -9.82
C THR A 210 7.00 -9.12 -8.94
N PHE A 211 8.11 -9.53 -9.56
CA PHE A 211 9.36 -9.92 -8.87
C PHE A 211 10.55 -9.83 -9.83
N TYR A 212 11.77 -10.04 -9.35
CA TYR A 212 12.98 -10.09 -10.18
C TYR A 212 13.05 -11.43 -10.91
N ASN A 213 12.56 -11.48 -12.13
CA ASN A 213 12.40 -12.71 -12.89
C ASN A 213 13.37 -12.84 -14.06
N ASP A 214 13.99 -14.03 -14.13
CA ASP A 214 14.81 -14.44 -15.27
C ASP A 214 14.16 -15.64 -16.03
N LEU A 215 12.95 -16.08 -15.64
CA LEU A 215 12.27 -17.26 -16.14
C LEU A 215 10.99 -16.90 -16.90
N PHE A 216 11.12 -16.07 -17.90
CA PHE A 216 10.01 -15.79 -18.80
C PHE A 216 9.87 -16.86 -19.88
N LEU A 217 8.62 -17.27 -20.14
CA LEU A 217 8.29 -18.07 -21.31
C LEU A 217 8.59 -17.25 -22.57
N LYS A 218 9.20 -17.88 -23.59
CA LYS A 218 9.40 -17.26 -24.91
C LYS A 218 8.06 -17.08 -25.62
N ASN A 219 7.30 -18.18 -25.68
CA ASN A 219 5.93 -18.21 -26.16
C ASN A 219 5.03 -18.83 -25.07
N THR A 220 3.76 -18.48 -25.09
CA THR A 220 2.80 -19.04 -24.13
C THR A 220 2.22 -20.34 -24.71
N THR A 221 3.07 -21.39 -24.75
CA THR A 221 2.75 -22.73 -25.28
C THR A 221 3.06 -23.82 -24.27
N SER A 222 2.41 -24.99 -24.42
CA SER A 222 2.67 -26.14 -23.56
C SER A 222 4.10 -26.67 -23.68
N GLU A 223 4.69 -26.55 -24.86
CA GLU A 223 6.07 -26.99 -25.11
C GLU A 223 7.10 -26.08 -24.40
N ASP A 224 6.90 -24.75 -24.42
CA ASP A 224 7.78 -23.84 -23.67
C ASP A 224 7.66 -24.02 -22.15
N ILE A 225 6.46 -24.32 -21.67
CA ILE A 225 6.23 -24.66 -20.24
C ILE A 225 6.97 -25.97 -19.91
N TYR A 226 6.80 -27.00 -20.72
CA TYR A 226 7.47 -28.30 -20.56
C TYR A 226 8.99 -28.10 -20.47
N LYS A 227 9.61 -27.46 -21.47
CA LYS A 227 11.07 -27.21 -21.51
C LYS A 227 11.56 -26.39 -20.30
N SER A 228 10.78 -25.39 -19.88
CA SER A 228 11.13 -24.54 -18.75
C SER A 228 11.10 -25.32 -17.42
N ILE A 229 10.09 -26.15 -17.21
CA ILE A 229 9.97 -27.02 -16.03
C ILE A 229 11.10 -28.07 -16.05
N GLU A 230 11.31 -28.75 -17.17
CA GLU A 230 12.33 -29.80 -17.32
C GLU A 230 13.73 -29.26 -17.01
N LYS A 231 14.08 -28.09 -17.55
CA LYS A 231 15.36 -27.42 -17.22
C LYS A 231 15.57 -27.18 -15.74
N LEU A 232 14.49 -26.86 -15.01
CA LEU A 232 14.54 -26.66 -13.57
C LEU A 232 14.57 -27.98 -12.80
N ILE A 233 13.96 -29.05 -13.32
CA ILE A 233 14.04 -30.39 -12.74
C ILE A 233 15.44 -30.92 -12.83
N LEU A 234 16.04 -30.89 -14.02
CA LEU A 234 17.37 -31.44 -14.29
C LEU A 234 18.50 -30.64 -13.62
N ASN A 235 18.34 -29.33 -13.48
CA ASN A 235 19.34 -28.50 -12.81
C ASN A 235 18.90 -28.04 -11.43
N LYS A 236 19.03 -28.96 -10.44
CA LYS A 236 18.67 -28.72 -9.03
C LYS A 236 19.42 -27.50 -8.43
N LYS A 237 20.71 -27.32 -8.76
CA LYS A 237 21.53 -26.21 -8.27
C LYS A 237 20.98 -24.87 -8.76
N LYS A 238 20.73 -24.73 -10.05
CA LYS A 238 20.16 -23.53 -10.66
C LYS A 238 18.75 -23.25 -10.13
N ARG A 239 17.89 -24.27 -10.01
CA ARG A 239 16.57 -24.14 -9.39
C ARG A 239 16.67 -23.57 -7.98
N HIS A 240 17.56 -24.11 -7.14
CA HIS A 240 17.74 -23.65 -5.77
C HIS A 240 18.26 -22.21 -5.69
N GLN A 241 19.19 -21.83 -6.57
CA GLN A 241 19.66 -20.43 -6.67
C GLN A 241 18.51 -19.47 -6.99
N ILE A 242 17.66 -19.82 -7.96
CA ILE A 242 16.48 -19.01 -8.32
C ILE A 242 15.48 -18.93 -7.17
N GLN A 243 15.20 -20.04 -6.49
CA GLN A 243 14.33 -20.10 -5.32
C GLN A 243 14.82 -19.17 -4.21
N LYS A 244 16.12 -19.21 -3.88
CA LYS A 244 16.74 -18.31 -2.90
C LYS A 244 16.70 -16.85 -3.34
N LYS A 245 17.04 -16.57 -4.60
CA LYS A 245 16.97 -15.22 -5.18
C LYS A 245 15.58 -14.62 -5.02
N ASN A 246 14.53 -15.38 -5.38
CA ASN A 246 13.15 -14.94 -5.27
C ASN A 246 12.72 -14.68 -3.82
N TYR A 247 13.12 -15.55 -2.90
CA TYR A 247 12.81 -15.42 -1.48
C TYR A 247 13.53 -14.21 -0.82
N LEU A 248 14.81 -14.01 -1.12
CA LEU A 248 15.59 -12.92 -0.52
C LEU A 248 15.21 -11.54 -1.07
N ASN A 249 14.91 -11.48 -2.36
CA ASN A 249 14.64 -10.24 -3.07
C ASN A 249 13.13 -10.02 -3.30
N VAL A 250 12.35 -10.02 -2.24
CA VAL A 250 10.92 -9.67 -2.33
C VAL A 250 10.79 -8.20 -2.73
N ARG A 251 10.32 -7.97 -3.96
CA ARG A 251 10.26 -6.64 -4.57
C ARG A 251 9.24 -5.71 -3.92
N HIS A 252 8.07 -6.26 -3.52
CA HIS A 252 6.95 -5.47 -3.02
C HIS A 252 6.59 -5.90 -1.59
N LYS A 253 7.28 -5.31 -0.60
CA LYS A 253 7.07 -5.61 0.81
C LYS A 253 5.88 -4.84 1.36
N LEU A 254 5.13 -5.48 2.26
CA LEU A 254 3.95 -4.87 2.89
C LEU A 254 4.30 -3.60 3.68
N VAL A 255 5.45 -3.59 4.36
CA VAL A 255 5.90 -2.43 5.15
C VAL A 255 6.09 -1.19 4.29
N ASP A 256 6.67 -1.33 3.10
CA ASP A 256 6.92 -0.22 2.19
C ASP A 256 5.60 0.35 1.64
N LYS A 257 4.63 -0.54 1.36
CA LYS A 257 3.29 -0.12 0.95
C LYS A 257 2.54 0.62 2.04
N ILE A 258 2.59 0.13 3.28
CA ILE A 258 1.94 0.79 4.43
C ILE A 258 2.52 2.19 4.60
N LYS A 259 3.85 2.31 4.62
CA LYS A 259 4.52 3.61 4.73
C LYS A 259 4.04 4.60 3.66
N LYS A 260 4.01 4.16 2.40
CA LYS A 260 3.55 5.02 1.29
C LYS A 260 2.10 5.48 1.45
N ILE A 261 1.21 4.61 1.93
CA ILE A 261 -0.20 4.97 2.19
C ILE A 261 -0.30 5.94 3.37
N ASP A 262 0.46 5.71 4.44
CA ASP A 262 0.45 6.58 5.62
C ASP A 262 1.01 7.97 5.28
N ASP A 263 2.09 8.05 4.50
CA ASP A 263 2.66 9.31 4.03
C ASP A 263 1.63 10.11 3.22
N LEU A 264 0.89 9.46 2.32
CA LEU A 264 -0.18 10.11 1.55
C LEU A 264 -1.34 10.58 2.45
N LYS A 265 -1.80 9.71 3.36
CA LYS A 265 -2.89 10.07 4.29
C LYS A 265 -2.49 11.25 5.17
N ASN A 266 -1.28 11.25 5.68
CA ASN A 266 -0.74 12.36 6.45
C ASN A 266 -0.69 13.65 5.62
N HIS A 267 -0.27 13.58 4.35
CA HIS A 267 -0.26 14.73 3.45
C HIS A 267 -1.65 15.37 3.31
N TYR A 268 -2.72 14.57 3.24
CA TYR A 268 -4.08 15.08 3.10
C TYR A 268 -4.77 15.43 4.43
N LEU A 269 -4.40 14.76 5.52
CA LEU A 269 -5.02 14.96 6.83
C LEU A 269 -4.32 16.02 7.67
N MET A 270 -3.03 16.26 7.42
CA MET A 270 -2.34 17.36 8.09
C MET A 270 -2.89 18.70 7.58
N PRO A 271 -3.24 19.60 8.49
CA PRO A 271 -3.57 20.96 8.11
C PRO A 271 -2.39 21.54 7.33
N LYS A 272 -2.64 22.03 6.11
CA LYS A 272 -1.63 22.74 5.33
C LYS A 272 -1.34 24.04 6.03
N VAL A 273 -0.32 24.06 6.85
CA VAL A 273 0.18 25.27 7.49
C VAL A 273 1.04 26.00 6.46
N PHE A 274 0.43 26.95 5.74
CA PHE A 274 1.16 27.81 4.82
C PHE A 274 1.76 28.97 5.62
N PHE A 275 3.05 28.92 5.83
CA PHE A 275 3.81 30.10 6.25
C PHE A 275 4.51 30.67 5.01
N ASN A 276 4.40 31.98 4.81
CA ASN A 276 5.23 32.67 3.83
C ASN A 276 6.70 32.50 4.26
N LYS A 277 7.54 32.04 3.34
CA LYS A 277 8.97 31.84 3.61
C LYS A 277 9.56 33.16 4.13
N GLY A 278 10.07 33.17 5.36
CA GLY A 278 10.63 34.36 6.01
C GLY A 278 9.65 35.13 6.93
N SER A 279 8.37 34.75 7.05
CA SER A 279 7.48 35.41 8.03
C SER A 279 7.88 35.06 9.47
N LYS A 280 7.97 36.08 10.30
CA LYS A 280 8.12 35.89 11.76
C LYS A 280 6.77 35.52 12.35
N LEU A 281 6.74 34.45 13.14
CA LEU A 281 5.52 33.95 13.76
C LEU A 281 5.54 34.16 15.25
N LYS A 282 4.39 34.38 15.85
CA LYS A 282 4.14 34.26 17.28
C LYS A 282 3.77 32.82 17.59
N ILE A 283 4.59 32.12 18.33
CA ILE A 283 4.43 30.70 18.63
C ILE A 283 4.15 30.48 20.11
N LEU A 284 3.04 29.85 20.44
CA LEU A 284 2.80 29.34 21.79
C LEU A 284 3.18 27.84 21.81
N HIS A 285 4.30 27.54 22.49
CA HIS A 285 4.75 26.16 22.64
C HIS A 285 4.34 25.63 24.02
N ILE A 286 3.31 24.75 24.02
CA ILE A 286 2.78 24.10 25.22
C ILE A 286 3.39 22.71 25.32
N SER A 287 4.27 22.52 26.28
CA SER A 287 4.96 21.24 26.45
C SER A 287 5.42 21.05 27.89
N GLN A 288 6.09 19.94 28.13
CA GLN A 288 6.83 19.73 29.35
C GLN A 288 8.22 20.34 29.18
N PHE A 289 8.43 21.51 29.78
CA PHE A 289 9.75 22.09 29.95
C PHE A 289 10.21 21.68 31.35
N ASP A 290 11.19 20.80 31.46
CA ASP A 290 11.64 20.27 32.73
C ASP A 290 12.40 21.34 33.51
N GLU A 291 11.72 22.02 34.43
CA GLU A 291 12.22 23.04 35.31
C GLU A 291 12.52 22.48 36.71
N ARG A 292 13.00 21.22 36.78
CA ARG A 292 13.50 20.69 38.04
C ARG A 292 14.77 21.47 38.45
N ASN A 293 14.98 21.60 39.76
CA ASN A 293 16.06 22.41 40.36
C ASN A 293 17.48 22.03 39.89
N ASP A 294 17.68 20.89 39.24
CA ASP A 294 18.98 20.44 38.74
C ASP A 294 19.27 20.86 37.28
N TYR A 295 18.32 21.44 36.56
CA TYR A 295 18.41 21.89 35.15
C TYR A 295 19.07 20.90 34.17
N ARG A 296 19.44 19.72 34.61
CA ARG A 296 20.22 18.76 33.85
C ARG A 296 19.51 18.34 32.54
N LEU A 297 18.23 18.16 32.59
CA LEU A 297 17.40 17.72 31.42
C LEU A 297 16.87 18.91 30.61
N PHE A 298 16.91 20.14 31.13
CA PHE A 298 16.37 21.31 30.47
C PHE A 298 16.99 21.56 29.09
N ASN A 299 18.32 21.48 28.99
CA ASN A 299 19.05 21.76 27.76
C ASN A 299 19.01 20.61 26.74
N ILE A 300 18.71 19.41 27.16
CA ILE A 300 18.66 18.20 26.29
C ILE A 300 17.25 17.79 25.91
N SER A 301 16.19 18.34 26.54
CA SER A 301 14.82 18.02 26.24
C SER A 301 14.45 18.40 24.80
N ILE A 302 13.63 17.56 24.16
CA ILE A 302 13.11 17.82 22.79
C ILE A 302 12.37 19.15 22.75
N SER A 303 11.57 19.44 23.78
CA SER A 303 10.79 20.69 23.89
C SER A 303 11.69 21.92 23.88
N SER A 304 12.75 21.94 24.69
CA SER A 304 13.70 23.04 24.71
C SER A 304 14.49 23.20 23.41
N LYS A 305 14.91 22.10 22.80
CA LYS A 305 15.56 22.10 21.47
C LYS A 305 14.68 22.69 20.40
N LEU A 306 13.41 22.32 20.40
CA LEU A 306 12.41 22.79 19.42
C LEU A 306 12.16 24.30 19.61
N SER A 307 11.96 24.78 20.85
CA SER A 307 11.82 26.22 21.14
C SER A 307 13.05 27.03 20.73
N LYS A 308 14.24 26.52 21.05
CA LYS A 308 15.50 27.15 20.61
C LYS A 308 15.61 27.21 19.09
N GLY A 309 15.13 26.18 18.40
CA GLY A 309 15.03 26.13 16.92
C GLY A 309 14.11 27.23 16.39
N PHE A 310 12.94 27.41 16.96
CA PHE A 310 12.00 28.46 16.56
C PHE A 310 12.60 29.85 16.76
N ILE A 311 13.21 30.13 17.94
CA ILE A 311 13.84 31.41 18.25
C ILE A 311 14.99 31.69 17.27
N ARG A 312 15.85 30.71 16.98
CA ARG A 312 16.96 30.86 16.02
C ARG A 312 16.48 31.18 14.59
N ASN A 313 15.29 30.71 14.23
CA ASN A 313 14.66 31.07 12.96
C ASN A 313 13.92 32.43 13.01
N GLY A 314 14.05 33.19 14.08
CA GLY A 314 13.53 34.55 14.20
C GLY A 314 12.05 34.63 14.60
N HIS A 315 11.46 33.54 15.10
CA HIS A 315 10.09 33.54 15.61
C HIS A 315 10.04 34.06 17.07
N ASP A 316 8.91 34.68 17.42
CA ASP A 316 8.57 35.04 18.78
C ASP A 316 7.92 33.85 19.49
N VAL A 317 8.46 33.38 20.62
CA VAL A 317 8.06 32.11 21.23
C VAL A 317 7.76 32.28 22.71
N ILE A 318 6.51 31.96 23.09
CA ILE A 318 6.15 31.76 24.49
C ILE A 318 6.16 30.26 24.80
N ASN A 319 6.97 29.87 25.77
CA ASN A 319 7.00 28.51 26.31
C ASN A 319 6.06 28.41 27.51
N PHE A 320 5.08 27.52 27.44
CA PHE A 320 4.17 27.25 28.55
C PHE A 320 4.31 25.81 29.04
N SER A 321 4.87 25.64 30.25
CA SER A 321 5.00 24.34 30.90
C SER A 321 3.73 23.94 31.60
N TYR A 322 2.94 23.08 31.00
CA TYR A 322 1.69 22.60 31.61
C TYR A 322 1.92 21.80 32.90
N ARG A 323 3.03 21.05 33.00
CA ARG A 323 3.38 20.27 34.20
C ARG A 323 3.66 21.16 35.38
N ASN A 324 4.44 22.24 35.20
CA ASN A 324 4.71 23.21 36.27
C ASN A 324 3.44 23.89 36.74
N PHE A 325 2.55 24.22 35.78
CA PHE A 325 1.27 24.83 36.13
C PHE A 325 0.40 23.85 36.95
N ILE A 326 0.29 22.60 36.54
CA ILE A 326 -0.48 21.58 37.26
C ILE A 326 0.12 21.29 38.64
N ASN A 327 1.44 21.19 38.76
CA ASN A 327 2.11 20.89 40.03
C ASN A 327 2.01 22.05 41.05
N LYS A 328 2.03 23.28 40.58
CA LYS A 328 1.92 24.48 41.42
C LYS A 328 0.45 24.88 41.69
N SER A 329 -0.52 24.30 41.01
CA SER A 329 -1.94 24.63 41.17
C SER A 329 -2.54 23.96 42.42
N LEU A 330 -3.12 24.78 43.29
CA LEU A 330 -3.84 24.37 44.51
C LEU A 330 -5.32 24.02 44.23
N VAL A 331 -5.77 24.16 43.01
CA VAL A 331 -7.18 23.98 42.61
C VAL A 331 -7.51 22.48 42.40
N LYS A 332 -8.72 22.05 42.84
CA LYS A 332 -9.18 20.65 42.70
C LYS A 332 -9.26 20.22 41.23
N ASP A 333 -9.88 21.03 40.36
CA ASP A 333 -9.95 20.73 38.91
C ASP A 333 -8.81 21.41 38.15
N LYS A 334 -7.67 20.73 38.15
CA LYS A 334 -6.44 21.21 37.51
C LYS A 334 -6.55 21.28 35.98
N ASN A 335 -7.34 20.40 35.38
CA ASN A 335 -7.48 20.32 33.91
C ASN A 335 -8.33 21.47 33.36
N SER A 336 -9.48 21.77 33.98
CA SER A 336 -10.30 22.91 33.60
C SER A 336 -9.55 24.23 33.77
N THR A 337 -8.80 24.38 34.88
CA THR A 337 -8.00 25.57 35.14
C THR A 337 -6.87 25.71 34.14
N LEU A 338 -6.20 24.62 33.75
CA LEU A 338 -5.19 24.61 32.70
C LEU A 338 -5.77 25.08 31.34
N ASN A 339 -6.93 24.55 30.95
CA ASN A 339 -7.59 24.92 29.70
C ASN A 339 -7.99 26.42 29.67
N LYS A 340 -8.53 26.95 30.79
CA LYS A 340 -8.81 28.39 30.94
C LYS A 340 -7.52 29.24 30.84
N LYS A 341 -6.42 28.79 31.43
CA LYS A 341 -5.14 29.50 31.36
C LYS A 341 -4.58 29.55 29.93
N VAL A 342 -4.64 28.42 29.21
CA VAL A 342 -4.21 28.37 27.80
C VAL A 342 -5.08 29.30 26.95
N LEU A 343 -6.39 29.32 27.16
CA LEU A 343 -7.29 30.25 26.48
C LEU A 343 -6.89 31.70 26.74
N SER A 344 -6.66 32.07 28.00
CA SER A 344 -6.20 33.44 28.36
C SER A 344 -4.85 33.82 27.74
N ILE A 345 -3.93 32.87 27.62
CA ILE A 345 -2.65 33.12 26.92
C ILE A 345 -2.92 33.38 25.42
N CYS A 346 -3.78 32.59 24.78
CA CYS A 346 -4.12 32.78 23.38
C CYS A 346 -4.83 34.15 23.13
N GLU A 347 -5.70 34.56 24.07
CA GLU A 347 -6.41 35.85 23.98
C GLU A 347 -5.44 37.05 24.04
N ASN A 348 -4.46 37.00 24.95
CA ASN A 348 -3.52 38.07 25.17
C ASN A 348 -2.36 38.07 24.13
N TYR A 349 -1.77 36.91 23.86
CA TYR A 349 -0.60 36.81 23.01
C TYR A 349 -0.95 36.75 21.52
N ARG A 350 -2.13 36.21 21.20
CA ARG A 350 -2.62 35.99 19.82
C ARG A 350 -1.57 35.25 18.97
N PRO A 351 -1.25 34.00 19.28
CA PRO A 351 -0.26 33.24 18.54
C PRO A 351 -0.74 32.94 17.12
N ASP A 352 0.19 32.87 16.16
CA ASP A 352 -0.06 32.37 14.80
C ASP A 352 -0.05 30.85 14.76
N LEU A 353 0.70 30.22 15.68
CA LEU A 353 0.89 28.79 15.80
C LEU A 353 0.90 28.35 17.26
N VAL A 354 0.14 27.29 17.57
CA VAL A 354 0.22 26.59 18.84
C VAL A 354 0.87 25.22 18.63
N VAL A 355 2.00 24.99 19.28
CA VAL A 355 2.74 23.73 19.22
C VAL A 355 2.50 22.96 20.52
N LEU A 356 1.99 21.74 20.40
CA LEU A 356 1.71 20.85 21.52
C LEU A 356 2.74 19.73 21.58
N GLY A 357 3.50 19.65 22.69
CA GLY A 357 4.36 18.50 23.00
C GLY A 357 3.71 17.64 24.08
N HIS A 358 3.87 16.31 24.02
CA HIS A 358 3.41 15.29 24.96
C HIS A 358 2.33 15.75 25.98
N ASN A 359 1.14 16.08 25.50
CA ASN A 359 0.12 16.72 26.29
C ASN A 359 -1.20 15.92 26.28
N ASN A 360 -1.53 15.32 27.41
CA ASN A 360 -2.78 14.57 27.60
C ASN A 360 -3.83 15.36 28.41
N PHE A 361 -3.58 16.63 28.75
CA PHE A 361 -4.41 17.40 29.66
C PHE A 361 -5.28 18.49 29.00
N LEU A 362 -5.03 18.77 27.71
CA LEU A 362 -5.90 19.67 26.95
C LEU A 362 -7.01 18.88 26.30
N TYR A 363 -8.25 19.28 26.56
CA TYR A 363 -9.42 18.63 25.96
C TYR A 363 -9.49 18.95 24.46
N ARG A 364 -9.87 17.95 23.67
CA ARG A 364 -10.01 18.07 22.21
C ARG A 364 -10.96 19.21 21.81
N ASP A 365 -12.10 19.30 22.49
CA ASP A 365 -13.11 20.33 22.21
C ASP A 365 -12.58 21.74 22.47
N ASN A 366 -11.72 21.90 23.48
CA ASN A 366 -11.07 23.20 23.74
C ASN A 366 -10.03 23.55 22.69
N LEU A 367 -9.31 22.58 22.14
CA LEU A 367 -8.39 22.80 21.04
C LEU A 367 -9.13 23.16 19.72
N GLU A 368 -10.26 22.54 19.47
CA GLU A 368 -11.12 22.87 18.33
C GLU A 368 -11.72 24.28 18.47
N ASN A 369 -12.15 24.66 19.68
CA ASN A 369 -12.62 26.01 19.99
C ASN A 369 -11.52 27.06 19.85
N LEU A 370 -10.30 26.79 20.35
CA LEU A 370 -9.15 27.67 20.16
C LEU A 370 -8.85 27.87 18.68
N LYS A 371 -8.84 26.79 17.92
CA LYS A 371 -8.59 26.83 16.48
C LYS A 371 -9.61 27.69 15.73
N SER A 372 -10.91 27.53 16.04
CA SER A 372 -11.97 28.32 15.40
C SER A 372 -11.98 29.77 15.86
N LYS A 373 -11.83 30.05 17.16
CA LYS A 373 -11.89 31.39 17.76
C LYS A 373 -10.72 32.30 17.34
N PHE A 374 -9.52 31.74 17.18
CA PHE A 374 -8.30 32.50 16.90
C PHE A 374 -7.72 32.25 15.50
N ASN A 375 -8.42 31.51 14.65
CA ASN A 375 -7.92 31.08 13.32
C ASN A 375 -6.52 30.48 13.39
N LEU A 376 -6.26 29.70 14.47
CA LEU A 376 -4.95 29.11 14.77
C LEU A 376 -4.63 28.00 13.76
N LYS A 377 -3.37 27.93 13.44
CA LYS A 377 -2.77 26.84 12.65
C LYS A 377 -2.11 25.81 13.56
#